data_b7f01d29c7bfaafea7a87fb7237cdd5d
#
_entry.id   b7f01d29c7bfaafea7a87fb7237cdd5d
#
_cell.length_a   1.000
_cell.length_b   1.000
_cell.length_c   1.000
_cell.angle_alpha   90.00
_cell.angle_beta   90.00
_cell.angle_gamma   90.00
#
_symmetry.space_group_name_H-M   'P 1'
#
loop_
_entity.id
_entity.type
_entity.pdbx_description
1 polymer ?
#
loop_
_entity_poly.entity_id
_entity_poly.type
_entity_poly.pdbx_seq_one_letter_code
_entity_poly.pdbx_strand_id
1 'polypeptide(L)'
;MNKKESAVKFLTLASAGEVEDAYARFIAMDFIHHNPYFKGDRASLKAAMAEAHATSPNKQFEVKRVLEDGDFVVTHSRVVRGDPSDPDVAVVHIFKFKGDKVIELWDLGQLLSKDSPNENGPF
;
A
#
# COMPACT_ATOMS: atom_id res chain seq x y z
N MET A 1 9.92 16.22 -1.92
CA MET A 1 9.52 14.99 -2.67
C MET A 1 8.38 15.29 -3.61
N ASN A 2 8.40 14.71 -4.79
CA ASN A 2 7.24 14.73 -5.67
C ASN A 2 6.20 13.69 -5.22
N LYS A 3 5.03 13.70 -5.84
CA LYS A 3 3.92 12.80 -5.45
C LYS A 3 4.29 11.34 -5.59
N LYS A 4 4.98 10.96 -6.68
CA LYS A 4 5.40 9.57 -6.89
C LYS A 4 6.36 9.10 -5.81
N GLU A 5 7.34 9.91 -5.46
CA GLU A 5 8.28 9.61 -4.39
C GLU A 5 7.59 9.50 -3.04
N SER A 6 6.64 10.40 -2.75
CA SER A 6 5.86 10.36 -1.51
C SER A 6 5.04 9.08 -1.39
N ALA A 7 4.37 8.65 -2.47
CA ALA A 7 3.59 7.42 -2.47
C ALA A 7 4.46 6.20 -2.20
N VAL A 8 5.60 6.09 -2.89
CA VAL A 8 6.54 4.98 -2.69
C VAL A 8 7.12 4.99 -1.28
N LYS A 9 7.50 6.17 -0.78
CA LYS A 9 8.06 6.29 0.58
C LYS A 9 7.04 5.91 1.65
N PHE A 10 5.77 6.31 1.46
CA PHE A 10 4.70 5.90 2.36
C PHE A 10 4.59 4.38 2.45
N LEU A 11 4.56 3.70 1.31
CA LEU A 11 4.47 2.24 1.27
C LEU A 11 5.69 1.58 1.93
N THR A 12 6.87 2.10 1.69
CA THR A 12 8.11 1.59 2.27
C THR A 12 8.10 1.71 3.79
N LEU A 13 7.73 2.88 4.30
CA LEU A 13 7.68 3.13 5.74
C LEU A 13 6.60 2.26 6.41
N ALA A 14 5.41 2.21 5.83
CA ALA A 14 4.31 1.42 6.39
C ALA A 14 4.64 -0.06 6.44
N SER A 15 5.25 -0.60 5.38
CA SER A 15 5.63 -2.02 5.33
C SER A 15 6.78 -2.36 6.30
N ALA A 16 7.62 -1.38 6.62
CA ALA A 16 8.72 -1.55 7.59
C ALA A 16 8.26 -1.39 9.05
N GLY A 17 6.97 -1.10 9.28
CA GLY A 17 6.44 -0.88 10.63
C GLY A 17 6.53 0.55 11.12
N GLU A 18 7.07 1.46 10.31
CA GLU A 18 7.19 2.89 10.62
C GLU A 18 5.85 3.60 10.33
N VAL A 19 4.75 3.06 10.87
CA VAL A 19 3.39 3.49 10.52
C VAL A 19 3.09 4.89 11.05
N GLU A 20 3.54 5.21 12.26
CA GLU A 20 3.35 6.56 12.83
C GLU A 20 4.02 7.62 11.96
N ASP A 21 5.27 7.40 11.57
CA ASP A 21 6.01 8.34 10.72
C ASP A 21 5.39 8.44 9.33
N ALA A 22 4.99 7.33 8.75
CA ALA A 22 4.34 7.30 7.44
C ALA A 22 3.08 8.16 7.43
N TYR A 23 2.21 7.99 8.43
CA TYR A 23 0.96 8.75 8.52
C TYR A 23 1.21 10.23 8.84
N ALA A 24 2.12 10.52 9.76
CA ALA A 24 2.43 11.91 10.11
C ALA A 24 2.97 12.70 8.91
N ARG A 25 3.78 12.06 8.07
CA ARG A 25 4.43 12.74 6.94
C ARG A 25 3.55 12.86 5.71
N PHE A 26 2.73 11.85 5.43
CA PHE A 26 2.10 11.73 4.11
C PHE A 26 0.59 11.72 4.10
N ILE A 27 -0.08 11.45 5.23
CA ILE A 27 -1.53 11.25 5.26
C ILE A 27 -2.21 12.44 5.92
N ALA A 28 -3.18 13.03 5.21
CA ALA A 28 -3.98 14.14 5.73
C ALA A 28 -4.84 13.69 6.92
N MET A 29 -5.16 14.62 7.81
CA MET A 29 -5.95 14.32 9.00
C MET A 29 -7.40 13.92 8.66
N ASP A 30 -7.94 14.44 7.57
CA ASP A 30 -9.29 14.14 7.07
C ASP A 30 -9.31 13.04 5.99
N PHE A 31 -8.24 12.29 5.90
CA PHE A 31 -8.08 11.17 4.96
C PHE A 31 -9.21 10.15 5.08
N ILE A 32 -9.63 9.63 3.93
CA ILE A 32 -10.55 8.49 3.83
C ILE A 32 -9.95 7.41 2.94
N HIS A 33 -10.43 6.18 3.11
CA HIS A 33 -9.97 5.06 2.29
C HIS A 33 -11.12 4.13 1.91
N HIS A 34 -10.86 3.27 0.93
CA HIS A 34 -11.86 2.35 0.36
C HIS A 34 -11.48 0.88 0.52
N ASN A 35 -10.63 0.54 1.52
CA ASN A 35 -10.35 -0.85 1.82
C ASN A 35 -11.58 -1.48 2.46
N PRO A 36 -12.19 -2.53 1.83
CA PRO A 36 -13.48 -3.06 2.28
C PRO A 36 -13.44 -3.83 3.60
N TYR A 37 -12.25 -4.13 4.10
CA TYR A 37 -12.09 -4.92 5.33
C TYR A 37 -12.07 -4.08 6.60
N PHE A 38 -12.00 -2.75 6.48
CA PHE A 38 -11.86 -1.86 7.64
C PHE A 38 -12.82 -0.67 7.51
N LYS A 39 -13.12 -0.04 8.67
CA LYS A 39 -13.87 1.21 8.69
C LYS A 39 -13.08 2.27 7.89
N GLY A 40 -13.76 3.10 7.13
CA GLY A 40 -13.18 3.96 6.10
C GLY A 40 -12.44 5.22 6.56
N ASP A 41 -12.06 5.29 7.82
CA ASP A 41 -11.39 6.44 8.41
C ASP A 41 -9.87 6.22 8.55
N ARG A 42 -9.16 7.30 8.81
CA ARG A 42 -7.70 7.32 8.96
C ARG A 42 -7.21 6.41 10.09
N ALA A 43 -7.83 6.51 11.25
CA ALA A 43 -7.40 5.78 12.45
C ALA A 43 -7.54 4.26 12.27
N SER A 44 -8.61 3.81 11.65
CA SER A 44 -8.87 2.38 11.45
C SER A 44 -7.87 1.75 10.49
N LEU A 45 -7.54 2.43 9.38
CA LEU A 45 -6.54 1.90 8.44
C LEU A 45 -5.13 1.95 9.02
N LYS A 46 -4.80 3.01 9.75
CA LYS A 46 -3.51 3.13 10.44
C LYS A 46 -3.31 1.98 11.42
N ALA A 47 -4.33 1.69 12.24
CA ALA A 47 -4.29 0.57 13.18
C ALA A 47 -4.15 -0.78 12.47
N ALA A 48 -4.86 -0.95 11.34
CA ALA A 48 -4.78 -2.18 10.54
C ALA A 48 -3.37 -2.39 9.96
N MET A 49 -2.72 -1.32 9.51
CA MET A 49 -1.35 -1.41 8.99
C MET A 49 -0.35 -1.76 10.09
N ALA A 50 -0.51 -1.20 11.29
CA ALA A 50 0.33 -1.52 12.44
C ALA A 50 0.18 -2.99 12.83
N GLU A 51 -1.06 -3.50 12.85
CA GLU A 51 -1.34 -4.89 13.16
C GLU A 51 -0.80 -5.83 12.08
N ALA A 52 -0.93 -5.47 10.81
CA ALA A 52 -0.38 -6.24 9.70
C ALA A 52 1.14 -6.38 9.81
N HIS A 53 1.83 -5.34 10.24
CA HIS A 53 3.27 -5.42 10.49
C HIS A 53 3.58 -6.37 11.66
N ALA A 54 2.80 -6.32 12.72
CA ALA A 54 3.00 -7.18 13.90
C ALA A 54 2.84 -8.67 13.54
N THR A 55 1.89 -8.99 12.64
CA THR A 55 1.66 -10.37 12.21
C THR A 55 2.59 -10.83 11.10
N SER A 56 3.08 -9.92 10.26
CA SER A 56 3.98 -10.22 9.14
C SER A 56 5.14 -9.22 9.12
N PRO A 57 6.07 -9.30 10.10
CA PRO A 57 7.11 -8.27 10.25
C PRO A 57 8.15 -8.27 9.15
N ASN A 58 8.26 -9.36 8.38
CA ASN A 58 9.26 -9.51 7.33
C ASN A 58 8.73 -9.19 5.93
N LYS A 59 7.49 -8.70 5.84
CA LYS A 59 6.93 -8.38 4.52
C LYS A 59 7.65 -7.21 3.88
N GLN A 60 7.76 -7.24 2.55
CA GLN A 60 8.40 -6.20 1.77
C GLN A 60 7.51 -5.81 0.60
N PHE A 61 7.53 -4.53 0.26
CA PHE A 61 6.90 -4.02 -0.96
C PHE A 61 7.95 -3.91 -2.07
N GLU A 62 7.67 -4.59 -3.18
CA GLU A 62 8.44 -4.42 -4.41
C GLU A 62 7.58 -3.63 -5.38
N VAL A 63 7.80 -2.33 -5.47
CA VAL A 63 7.04 -1.46 -6.38
C VAL A 63 7.50 -1.74 -7.81
N LYS A 64 6.58 -2.24 -8.65
CA LYS A 64 6.89 -2.62 -10.02
C LYS A 64 6.74 -1.44 -10.99
N ARG A 65 5.74 -0.60 -10.77
CA ARG A 65 5.51 0.60 -11.58
C ARG A 65 4.76 1.66 -10.80
N VAL A 66 5.02 2.91 -11.15
CA VAL A 66 4.40 4.09 -10.55
C VAL A 66 3.96 5.00 -11.69
N LEU A 67 2.69 5.42 -11.66
CA LEU A 67 2.14 6.34 -12.65
C LEU A 67 1.53 7.54 -11.94
N GLU A 68 1.60 8.69 -12.57
CA GLU A 68 1.02 9.92 -12.04
C GLU A 68 0.16 10.58 -13.09
N ASP A 69 -1.04 11.01 -12.70
CA ASP A 69 -1.93 11.81 -13.55
C ASP A 69 -2.66 12.82 -12.66
N GLY A 70 -2.32 14.09 -12.81
CA GLY A 70 -2.89 15.16 -12.01
C GLY A 70 -2.63 14.93 -10.51
N ASP A 71 -3.71 14.86 -9.73
CA ASP A 71 -3.63 14.64 -8.29
C ASP A 71 -3.53 13.17 -7.90
N PHE A 72 -3.52 12.26 -8.86
CA PHE A 72 -3.50 10.84 -8.61
C PHE A 72 -2.13 10.22 -8.87
N VAL A 73 -1.74 9.30 -7.99
CA VAL A 73 -0.60 8.40 -8.20
C VAL A 73 -1.10 6.97 -8.07
N VAL A 74 -0.71 6.12 -9.01
CA VAL A 74 -1.04 4.69 -8.98
C VAL A 74 0.26 3.92 -8.84
N THR A 75 0.31 3.01 -7.87
CA THR A 75 1.43 2.07 -7.72
C THR A 75 0.92 0.65 -7.93
N HIS A 76 1.73 -0.16 -8.63
CA HIS A 76 1.49 -1.58 -8.80
C HIS A 76 2.68 -2.31 -8.18
N SER A 77 2.42 -3.14 -7.19
CA SER A 77 3.48 -3.69 -6.33
C SER A 77 3.26 -5.17 -6.05
N ARG A 78 4.36 -5.87 -5.77
CA ARG A 78 4.33 -7.18 -5.16
C ARG A 78 4.55 -7.03 -3.66
N VAL A 79 3.67 -7.60 -2.86
CA VAL A 79 3.89 -7.75 -1.42
C VAL A 79 4.46 -9.14 -1.19
N VAL A 80 5.72 -9.19 -0.77
CA VAL A 80 6.40 -10.42 -0.37
C VAL A 80 6.20 -10.57 1.12
N ARG A 81 5.47 -11.62 1.53
CA ARG A 81 5.12 -11.78 2.95
C ARG A 81 6.24 -12.39 3.79
N GLY A 82 7.17 -13.11 3.15
CA GLY A 82 8.31 -13.68 3.83
C GLY A 82 8.00 -14.98 4.61
N ASP A 83 6.77 -15.47 4.53
CA ASP A 83 6.35 -16.74 5.13
C ASP A 83 5.92 -17.68 4.02
N PRO A 84 6.51 -18.89 3.91
CA PRO A 84 6.16 -19.83 2.85
C PRO A 84 4.69 -20.29 2.87
N SER A 85 4.02 -20.20 4.03
CA SER A 85 2.60 -20.56 4.16
C SER A 85 1.67 -19.46 3.68
N ASP A 86 2.14 -18.21 3.57
CA ASP A 86 1.35 -17.07 3.11
C ASP A 86 1.72 -16.73 1.68
N PRO A 87 0.74 -16.71 0.76
CA PRO A 87 1.02 -16.33 -0.62
C PRO A 87 1.37 -14.84 -0.71
N ASP A 88 2.20 -14.50 -1.68
CA ASP A 88 2.45 -13.12 -2.03
C ASP A 88 1.18 -12.49 -2.61
N VAL A 89 1.14 -11.17 -2.66
CA VAL A 89 -0.01 -10.41 -3.15
C VAL A 89 0.42 -9.46 -4.25
N ALA A 90 -0.33 -9.38 -5.33
CA ALA A 90 -0.24 -8.28 -6.28
C ALA A 90 -1.22 -7.21 -5.81
N VAL A 91 -0.75 -6.00 -5.59
CA VAL A 91 -1.58 -4.92 -5.07
C VAL A 91 -1.44 -3.65 -5.90
N VAL A 92 -2.58 -3.01 -6.13
CA VAL A 92 -2.64 -1.68 -6.72
C VAL A 92 -3.11 -0.71 -5.65
N HIS A 93 -2.33 0.37 -5.44
CA HIS A 93 -2.75 1.49 -4.63
C HIS A 93 -3.02 2.69 -5.53
N ILE A 94 -4.15 3.34 -5.32
CA ILE A 94 -4.48 4.61 -5.97
C ILE A 94 -4.50 5.67 -4.88
N PHE A 95 -3.57 6.62 -4.98
CA PHE A 95 -3.45 7.73 -4.03
C PHE A 95 -4.01 8.99 -4.65
N LYS A 96 -4.88 9.71 -3.93
CA LYS A 96 -5.29 11.05 -4.32
C LYS A 96 -4.64 12.04 -3.38
N PHE A 97 -3.93 13.01 -3.95
CA PHE A 97 -3.20 14.04 -3.21
C PHE A 97 -3.97 15.36 -3.18
N LYS A 98 -3.79 16.09 -2.10
CA LYS A 98 -4.10 17.51 -2.00
C LYS A 98 -2.85 18.19 -1.43
N GLY A 99 -2.18 19.00 -2.27
CA GLY A 99 -0.85 19.48 -1.93
C GLY A 99 0.13 18.30 -1.80
N ASP A 100 0.82 18.23 -0.69
CA ASP A 100 1.80 17.18 -0.40
C ASP A 100 1.24 16.01 0.42
N LYS A 101 -0.07 16.01 0.71
CA LYS A 101 -0.71 15.00 1.55
C LYS A 101 -1.68 14.13 0.76
N VAL A 102 -1.75 12.86 1.11
CA VAL A 102 -2.75 11.93 0.59
C VAL A 102 -4.07 12.15 1.33
N ILE A 103 -5.14 12.41 0.59
CA ILE A 103 -6.48 12.64 1.15
C ILE A 103 -7.42 11.46 0.95
N GLU A 104 -7.09 10.58 0.01
CA GLU A 104 -7.94 9.42 -0.31
C GLU A 104 -7.10 8.29 -0.89
N LEU A 105 -7.45 7.06 -0.55
CA LEU A 105 -6.70 5.87 -0.96
C LEU A 105 -7.65 4.73 -1.33
N TRP A 106 -7.37 4.09 -2.46
CA TRP A 106 -7.96 2.80 -2.85
C TRP A 106 -6.86 1.77 -2.88
N ASP A 107 -7.14 0.56 -2.39
CA ASP A 107 -6.23 -0.57 -2.52
C ASP A 107 -6.98 -1.79 -3.04
N LEU A 108 -6.39 -2.46 -4.03
CA LEU A 108 -6.97 -3.64 -4.67
C LEU A 108 -5.88 -4.72 -4.73
N GLY A 109 -6.19 -5.90 -4.20
CA GLY A 109 -5.20 -6.97 -4.10
C GLY A 109 -5.66 -8.27 -4.70
N GLN A 110 -4.68 -9.05 -5.18
CA GLN A 110 -4.87 -10.42 -5.66
C GLN A 110 -3.87 -11.32 -4.96
N LEU A 111 -4.34 -12.41 -4.37
CA LEU A 111 -3.44 -13.46 -3.90
C LEU A 111 -2.79 -14.16 -5.10
N LEU A 112 -1.47 -14.35 -5.04
CA LEU A 112 -0.73 -14.97 -6.13
C LEU A 112 -0.69 -16.48 -5.95
N SER A 113 -1.24 -17.21 -6.93
CA SER A 113 -1.22 -18.67 -6.96
C SER A 113 0.07 -19.17 -7.62
N LYS A 114 0.68 -20.20 -7.04
CA LYS A 114 1.81 -20.91 -7.67
C LYS A 114 1.38 -21.74 -8.86
N ASP A 115 0.09 -22.07 -8.94
CA ASP A 115 -0.47 -22.95 -9.96
C ASP A 115 -1.18 -22.17 -11.08
N SER A 116 -0.85 -20.89 -11.25
CA SER A 116 -1.46 -20.08 -12.30
C SER A 116 -1.13 -20.63 -13.69
N PRO A 117 -2.13 -20.77 -14.57
CA PRO A 117 -1.90 -21.16 -15.96
C PRO A 117 -1.30 -20.04 -16.81
N ASN A 118 -1.19 -18.84 -16.27
CA ASN A 118 -0.65 -17.69 -17.00
C ASN A 118 0.88 -17.68 -16.92
N GLU A 119 1.51 -17.94 -18.04
CA GLU A 119 2.97 -18.02 -18.16
C GLU A 119 3.67 -16.67 -18.14
N ASN A 120 2.93 -15.57 -18.23
CA ASN A 120 3.49 -14.20 -18.20
C ASN A 120 3.72 -13.67 -16.77
N GLY A 121 3.19 -14.37 -15.77
CA GLY A 121 3.26 -13.93 -14.39
C GLY A 121 2.29 -12.79 -14.09
N PRO A 122 2.28 -12.31 -12.82
CA PRO A 122 1.31 -11.31 -12.37
C PRO A 122 1.72 -9.85 -12.62
N PHE A 123 2.94 -9.61 -13.11
CA PHE A 123 3.47 -8.24 -13.26
C PHE A 123 4.01 -7.92 -14.64
#